data_f2ee8e67120caf3bec5d1292131f7d3f
#
_entry.id   f2ee8e67120caf3bec5d1292131f7d3f
#
_cell.length_a   1.000
_cell.length_b   1.000
_cell.length_c   1.000
_cell.angle_alpha   90.00
_cell.angle_beta   90.00
_cell.angle_gamma   90.00
#
_symmetry.space_group_name_H-M   'P 1'
#
loop_
_entity.id
_entity.type
_entity.pdbx_description
1 polymer ?
#
loop_
_entity_poly.entity_id
_entity_poly.type
_entity_poly.pdbx_seq_one_letter_code
_entity_poly.pdbx_strand_id
1 'polypeptide(L)'
;MQHNEEADGYDVVVLGSGAAGLCAALSAARSGARVGVFEKGELLGGTTCLSSAVAWLPNNRYAREAGIADSREGALAYLESLSHGMILPELAEAFVDTVPELLDWLDTTPLKMRLVAGYPDYHPERPGGMPEGGRSLEPELFSFIDLGRWEDKLVGVPRRMTVAETPIGGGTGHLPSEVQEQRERDRVEGLGRGMVAALLQGCLDEGVAVHTGERGVRLIQDESGRVTGVRFEGRGGLHDVRAEHGVVLATGGFEWDERLRRDFLRGPLAHPATVPTCTGDGLRMAMRVGAQLGNMREAWWAPVAVLPGQRANGAQAVQLVHRERTAPHSIMVNRHGRRFTNEATNYNALGGAFHHLDAHDFDYPNQPCWLIFDADHVEKYGAFGAAPGTEVPEWVVRADTLADLARRIEVPADALESTVAHWNEDVHRGHDSEYHRGESVYDGFVGDKDKYPGVESTLGPVARRPFHAVQIHSSTLGTKGGPRTDADGAVLDVDDRVIPGLFAAGNVMAAPTGMVYGGAGGTLGPALVFGYRAGRAAARTAGSPSEPDGILMEPTSV
;
A
#
# COMPACT_ATOMS: atom_id res chain seq x y z
N MET A 1 15.19 -16.68 -39.18
CA MET A 1 13.76 -16.77 -39.42
C MET A 1 13.24 -17.96 -38.62
N GLN A 2 12.81 -17.71 -37.41
CA GLN A 2 11.91 -18.59 -36.66
C GLN A 2 10.74 -17.70 -36.28
N HIS A 3 9.70 -17.68 -37.13
CA HIS A 3 8.38 -17.27 -36.72
C HIS A 3 7.89 -18.38 -35.80
N ASN A 4 8.00 -18.16 -34.47
CA ASN A 4 7.13 -18.86 -33.54
C ASN A 4 5.72 -18.35 -33.84
N GLU A 5 4.84 -19.26 -34.23
CA GLU A 5 3.41 -19.09 -34.17
C GLU A 5 3.07 -18.84 -32.68
N GLU A 6 3.02 -17.55 -32.28
CA GLU A 6 2.39 -17.15 -31.02
C GLU A 6 0.93 -17.57 -31.17
N ALA A 7 0.52 -18.51 -30.35
CA ALA A 7 -0.87 -18.93 -30.28
C ALA A 7 -1.75 -17.68 -30.06
N ASP A 8 -2.80 -17.52 -30.88
CA ASP A 8 -3.70 -16.35 -30.93
C ASP A 8 -4.44 -16.00 -29.61
N GLY A 9 -3.97 -16.44 -28.43
CA GLY A 9 -4.60 -16.18 -27.14
C GLY A 9 -4.03 -16.97 -25.96
N TYR A 10 -4.61 -16.74 -24.80
CA TYR A 10 -4.33 -17.39 -23.52
C TYR A 10 -5.63 -17.93 -22.91
N ASP A 11 -5.52 -18.84 -21.95
CA ASP A 11 -6.69 -19.21 -21.14
C ASP A 11 -7.03 -18.04 -20.20
N VAL A 12 -6.02 -17.45 -19.55
CA VAL A 12 -6.18 -16.29 -18.69
C VAL A 12 -5.27 -15.14 -19.12
N VAL A 13 -5.83 -13.96 -19.29
CA VAL A 13 -5.09 -12.70 -19.55
C VAL A 13 -5.09 -11.85 -18.28
N VAL A 14 -3.90 -11.51 -17.78
CA VAL A 14 -3.74 -10.67 -16.58
C VAL A 14 -3.20 -9.29 -16.98
N LEU A 15 -3.87 -8.21 -16.57
CA LEU A 15 -3.48 -6.84 -16.86
C LEU A 15 -2.82 -6.21 -15.64
N GLY A 16 -1.51 -5.96 -15.72
CA GLY A 16 -0.68 -5.38 -14.67
C GLY A 16 0.21 -6.41 -13.98
N SER A 17 1.42 -5.97 -13.64
CA SER A 17 2.52 -6.79 -13.09
C SER A 17 2.87 -6.48 -11.63
N GLY A 18 1.98 -5.81 -10.89
CA GLY A 18 2.09 -5.63 -9.44
C GLY A 18 1.83 -6.94 -8.67
N ALA A 19 1.90 -6.90 -7.33
CA ALA A 19 1.69 -8.07 -6.48
C ALA A 19 0.39 -8.82 -6.80
N ALA A 20 -0.74 -8.11 -6.97
CA ALA A 20 -2.02 -8.73 -7.31
C ALA A 20 -1.97 -9.46 -8.65
N GLY A 21 -1.41 -8.83 -9.69
CA GLY A 21 -1.35 -9.40 -11.04
C GLY A 21 -0.44 -10.61 -11.12
N LEU A 22 0.78 -10.53 -10.57
CA LEU A 22 1.70 -11.66 -10.56
C LEU A 22 1.21 -12.81 -9.69
N CYS A 23 0.58 -12.51 -8.54
CA CYS A 23 -0.05 -13.53 -7.71
C CYS A 23 -1.21 -14.23 -8.45
N ALA A 24 -2.05 -13.46 -9.17
CA ALA A 24 -3.14 -14.02 -9.98
C ALA A 24 -2.60 -14.88 -11.15
N ALA A 25 -1.57 -14.39 -11.84
CA ALA A 25 -0.97 -15.13 -12.93
C ALA A 25 -0.34 -16.45 -12.48
N LEU A 26 0.44 -16.41 -11.39
CA LEU A 26 1.05 -17.60 -10.81
C LEU A 26 0.00 -18.60 -10.32
N SER A 27 -1.05 -18.10 -9.67
CA SER A 27 -2.15 -18.93 -9.17
C SER A 27 -2.93 -19.60 -10.31
N ALA A 28 -3.21 -18.86 -11.40
CA ALA A 28 -3.88 -19.41 -12.57
C ALA A 28 -2.99 -20.45 -13.30
N ALA A 29 -1.70 -20.17 -13.49
CA ALA A 29 -0.77 -21.08 -14.15
C ALA A 29 -0.63 -22.40 -13.37
N ARG A 30 -0.49 -22.33 -12.04
CA ARG A 30 -0.47 -23.53 -11.18
C ARG A 30 -1.80 -24.29 -11.15
N SER A 31 -2.89 -23.67 -11.55
CA SER A 31 -4.18 -24.32 -11.77
C SER A 31 -4.32 -24.92 -13.18
N GLY A 32 -3.23 -24.91 -13.99
CA GLY A 32 -3.15 -25.53 -15.30
C GLY A 32 -3.51 -24.63 -16.48
N ALA A 33 -3.78 -23.33 -16.25
CA ALA A 33 -4.09 -22.38 -17.30
C ALA A 33 -2.84 -21.87 -18.03
N ARG A 34 -2.96 -21.64 -19.33
CA ARG A 34 -1.98 -20.90 -20.12
C ARG A 34 -2.20 -19.38 -19.89
N VAL A 35 -1.22 -18.70 -19.28
CA VAL A 35 -1.37 -17.34 -18.78
C VAL A 35 -0.47 -16.36 -19.52
N GLY A 36 -1.02 -15.18 -19.87
CA GLY A 36 -0.28 -14.02 -20.33
C GLY A 36 -0.45 -12.83 -19.37
N VAL A 37 0.69 -12.27 -18.91
CA VAL A 37 0.73 -11.02 -18.13
C VAL A 37 1.10 -9.85 -19.05
N PHE A 38 0.30 -8.80 -19.03
CA PHE A 38 0.48 -7.61 -19.88
C PHE A 38 0.65 -6.37 -19.00
N GLU A 39 1.84 -5.76 -19.08
CA GLU A 39 2.19 -4.52 -18.38
C GLU A 39 2.28 -3.38 -19.39
N LYS A 40 1.58 -2.26 -19.10
CA LYS A 40 1.63 -1.10 -20.01
C LYS A 40 2.94 -0.34 -19.96
N GLY A 41 3.64 -0.40 -18.83
CA GLY A 41 4.97 0.18 -18.67
C GLY A 41 6.05 -0.69 -19.33
N GLU A 42 7.23 -0.10 -19.55
CA GLU A 42 8.42 -0.83 -19.97
C GLU A 42 9.06 -1.61 -18.81
N LEU A 43 8.70 -1.25 -17.57
CA LEU A 43 9.18 -1.85 -16.34
C LEU A 43 8.03 -2.53 -15.59
N LEU A 44 8.32 -3.67 -14.97
CA LEU A 44 7.39 -4.50 -14.21
C LEU A 44 7.29 -4.07 -12.74
N GLY A 45 6.22 -4.50 -12.09
CA GLY A 45 6.05 -4.46 -10.64
C GLY A 45 5.27 -3.26 -10.11
N GLY A 46 5.09 -2.22 -10.91
CA GLY A 46 4.26 -1.07 -10.55
C GLY A 46 4.64 -0.49 -9.17
N THR A 47 3.64 0.00 -8.45
CA THR A 47 3.81 0.59 -7.11
C THR A 47 4.29 -0.43 -6.07
N THR A 48 4.06 -1.72 -6.26
CA THR A 48 4.57 -2.77 -5.35
C THR A 48 6.09 -2.68 -5.21
N CYS A 49 6.84 -2.47 -6.29
CA CYS A 49 8.30 -2.32 -6.27
C CYS A 49 8.79 -1.15 -5.40
N LEU A 50 7.99 -0.09 -5.27
CA LEU A 50 8.34 1.10 -4.48
C LEU A 50 8.04 0.93 -2.98
N SER A 51 7.23 -0.07 -2.62
CA SER A 51 6.73 -0.28 -1.26
C SER A 51 7.76 -0.95 -0.35
N SER A 52 7.43 -1.01 0.95
CA SER A 52 8.11 -1.86 1.93
C SER A 52 7.76 -3.35 1.77
N ALA A 53 6.80 -3.70 0.92
CA ALA A 53 6.27 -5.05 0.70
C ALA A 53 5.69 -5.73 1.95
N VAL A 54 5.39 -4.99 3.00
CA VAL A 54 4.64 -5.56 4.12
C VAL A 54 3.24 -5.94 3.63
N ALA A 55 2.77 -7.12 3.99
CA ALA A 55 1.42 -7.60 3.77
C ALA A 55 0.74 -7.84 5.12
N TRP A 56 -0.40 -7.17 5.35
CA TRP A 56 -1.23 -7.41 6.54
C TRP A 56 -2.11 -8.63 6.29
N LEU A 57 -1.78 -9.72 6.95
CA LEU A 57 -2.36 -11.04 6.76
C LEU A 57 -2.78 -11.62 8.11
N PRO A 58 -3.98 -11.27 8.62
CA PRO A 58 -4.48 -11.79 9.90
C PRO A 58 -4.78 -13.29 9.84
N ASN A 59 -4.93 -13.92 11.01
CA ASN A 59 -5.19 -15.36 11.14
C ASN A 59 -4.05 -16.22 10.54
N ASN A 60 -2.81 -15.74 10.59
CA ASN A 60 -1.67 -16.42 10.00
C ASN A 60 -0.96 -17.37 10.98
N ARG A 61 -0.24 -18.38 10.44
CA ARG A 61 0.50 -19.34 11.24
C ARG A 61 1.73 -18.75 11.91
N TYR A 62 2.40 -17.76 11.30
CA TYR A 62 3.62 -17.15 11.85
C TYR A 62 3.37 -16.46 13.19
N ALA A 63 2.19 -15.84 13.36
CA ALA A 63 1.77 -15.31 14.66
C ALA A 63 1.64 -16.43 15.70
N ARG A 64 0.96 -17.53 15.35
CA ARG A 64 0.80 -18.69 16.25
C ARG A 64 2.13 -19.34 16.61
N GLU A 65 3.04 -19.52 15.67
CA GLU A 65 4.39 -20.04 15.86
C GLU A 65 5.23 -19.13 16.77
N ALA A 66 5.02 -17.82 16.70
CA ALA A 66 5.63 -16.83 17.59
C ALA A 66 4.95 -16.73 18.98
N GLY A 67 3.91 -17.53 19.25
CA GLY A 67 3.15 -17.49 20.51
C GLY A 67 2.20 -16.30 20.64
N ILE A 68 1.88 -15.62 19.53
CA ILE A 68 0.95 -14.49 19.49
C ILE A 68 -0.47 -15.02 19.26
N ALA A 69 -1.40 -14.63 20.13
CA ALA A 69 -2.78 -15.13 20.11
C ALA A 69 -3.64 -14.39 19.06
N ASP A 70 -3.37 -14.60 17.78
CA ASP A 70 -4.25 -14.14 16.68
C ASP A 70 -5.26 -15.23 16.31
N SER A 71 -6.48 -14.81 15.96
CA SER A 71 -7.56 -15.72 15.56
C SER A 71 -8.41 -15.13 14.45
N ARG A 72 -9.18 -16.01 13.76
CA ARG A 72 -10.19 -15.63 12.78
C ARG A 72 -11.21 -14.64 13.37
N GLU A 73 -11.75 -14.99 14.53
CA GLU A 73 -12.77 -14.20 15.23
C GLU A 73 -12.23 -12.83 15.62
N GLY A 74 -11.00 -12.77 16.14
CA GLY A 74 -10.32 -11.53 16.49
C GLY A 74 -10.07 -10.65 15.26
N ALA A 75 -9.65 -11.24 14.15
CA ALA A 75 -9.44 -10.52 12.89
C ALA A 75 -10.73 -9.92 12.32
N LEU A 76 -11.83 -10.70 12.31
CA LEU A 76 -13.14 -10.23 11.85
C LEU A 76 -13.72 -9.15 12.79
N ALA A 77 -13.61 -9.33 14.10
CA ALA A 77 -14.05 -8.33 15.08
C ALA A 77 -13.29 -7.00 14.91
N TYR A 78 -12.00 -7.07 14.58
CA TYR A 78 -11.20 -5.89 14.31
C TYR A 78 -11.65 -5.15 13.05
N LEU A 79 -11.83 -5.86 11.94
CA LEU A 79 -12.34 -5.27 10.70
C LEU A 79 -13.73 -4.67 10.89
N GLU A 80 -14.64 -5.36 11.58
CA GLU A 80 -15.98 -4.87 11.90
C GLU A 80 -15.92 -3.59 12.75
N SER A 81 -15.07 -3.56 13.79
CA SER A 81 -14.92 -2.41 14.68
C SER A 81 -14.49 -1.12 13.97
N LEU A 82 -13.88 -1.25 12.79
CA LEU A 82 -13.39 -0.15 11.96
C LEU A 82 -14.25 0.10 10.72
N SER A 83 -15.21 -0.79 10.44
CA SER A 83 -15.93 -0.85 9.15
C SER A 83 -16.76 0.39 8.85
N HIS A 84 -17.40 0.99 9.86
CA HIS A 84 -18.46 2.01 9.66
C HIS A 84 -19.50 1.58 8.61
N GLY A 85 -19.76 0.27 8.50
CA GLY A 85 -20.70 -0.30 7.53
C GLY A 85 -20.19 -0.35 6.07
N MET A 86 -18.91 -0.08 5.83
CA MET A 86 -18.33 -0.06 4.48
C MET A 86 -17.63 -1.36 4.08
N ILE A 87 -17.39 -2.27 5.02
CA ILE A 87 -16.83 -3.59 4.75
C ILE A 87 -17.98 -4.56 4.57
N LEU A 88 -17.97 -5.27 3.45
CA LEU A 88 -18.92 -6.35 3.19
C LEU A 88 -18.47 -7.61 3.95
N PRO A 89 -19.33 -8.22 4.79
CA PRO A 89 -18.93 -9.37 5.61
C PRO A 89 -18.34 -10.52 4.80
N GLU A 90 -18.92 -10.83 3.66
CA GLU A 90 -18.47 -11.89 2.76
C GLU A 90 -17.04 -11.66 2.21
N LEU A 91 -16.66 -10.41 1.98
CA LEU A 91 -15.31 -10.06 1.54
C LEU A 91 -14.31 -10.06 2.71
N ALA A 92 -14.73 -9.64 3.91
CA ALA A 92 -13.91 -9.74 5.11
C ALA A 92 -13.62 -11.21 5.47
N GLU A 93 -14.65 -12.07 5.43
CA GLU A 93 -14.51 -13.51 5.66
C GLU A 93 -13.59 -14.13 4.60
N ALA A 94 -13.85 -13.88 3.31
CA ALA A 94 -13.01 -14.37 2.23
C ALA A 94 -11.54 -13.94 2.39
N PHE A 95 -11.31 -12.70 2.83
CA PHE A 95 -9.96 -12.21 3.09
C PHE A 95 -9.29 -12.98 4.24
N VAL A 96 -9.93 -13.05 5.41
CA VAL A 96 -9.34 -13.66 6.61
C VAL A 96 -9.18 -15.18 6.46
N ASP A 97 -10.17 -15.85 5.87
CA ASP A 97 -10.20 -17.31 5.72
C ASP A 97 -9.20 -17.82 4.67
N THR A 98 -8.88 -17.00 3.66
CA THR A 98 -7.92 -17.39 2.63
C THR A 98 -6.45 -17.27 3.10
N VAL A 99 -6.16 -16.46 4.13
CA VAL A 99 -4.77 -16.21 4.56
C VAL A 99 -4.00 -17.49 4.89
N PRO A 100 -4.52 -18.46 5.66
CA PRO A 100 -3.78 -19.69 5.94
C PRO A 100 -3.43 -20.48 4.66
N GLU A 101 -4.39 -20.67 3.77
CA GLU A 101 -4.20 -21.36 2.49
C GLU A 101 -3.21 -20.64 1.59
N LEU A 102 -3.33 -19.30 1.49
CA LEU A 102 -2.40 -18.47 0.71
C LEU A 102 -0.96 -18.65 1.20
N LEU A 103 -0.73 -18.63 2.51
CA LEU A 103 0.63 -18.75 3.06
C LEU A 103 1.22 -20.14 2.85
N ASP A 104 0.42 -21.20 2.99
CA ASP A 104 0.84 -22.56 2.68
C ASP A 104 1.18 -22.71 1.20
N TRP A 105 0.39 -22.08 0.32
CA TRP A 105 0.66 -22.04 -1.11
C TRP A 105 1.91 -21.23 -1.45
N LEU A 106 2.11 -20.04 -0.84
CA LEU A 106 3.30 -19.21 -1.06
C LEU A 106 4.58 -19.94 -0.67
N ASP A 107 4.56 -20.78 0.36
CA ASP A 107 5.72 -21.58 0.74
C ASP A 107 6.16 -22.59 -0.32
N THR A 108 5.30 -22.91 -1.26
CA THR A 108 5.64 -23.75 -2.41
C THR A 108 6.15 -22.95 -3.61
N THR A 109 6.22 -21.61 -3.49
CA THR A 109 6.66 -20.67 -4.52
C THR A 109 8.02 -20.06 -4.16
N PRO A 110 8.67 -19.32 -5.05
CA PRO A 110 9.87 -18.55 -4.70
C PRO A 110 9.64 -17.44 -3.67
N LEU A 111 8.41 -16.91 -3.51
CA LEU A 111 8.10 -15.89 -2.51
C LEU A 111 7.96 -16.53 -1.12
N LYS A 112 8.92 -16.24 -0.24
CA LYS A 112 8.87 -16.62 1.18
C LYS A 112 8.54 -15.40 2.02
N MET A 113 7.64 -15.60 2.99
CA MET A 113 7.22 -14.54 3.91
C MET A 113 7.75 -14.82 5.31
N ARG A 114 7.91 -13.78 6.10
CA ARG A 114 8.26 -13.87 7.52
C ARG A 114 7.55 -12.79 8.34
N LEU A 115 7.47 -12.99 9.65
CA LEU A 115 6.84 -12.04 10.56
C LEU A 115 7.68 -10.76 10.70
N VAL A 116 7.03 -9.60 10.65
CA VAL A 116 7.60 -8.34 11.12
C VAL A 116 7.36 -8.26 12.61
N ALA A 117 8.40 -8.52 13.40
CA ALA A 117 8.27 -8.67 14.84
C ALA A 117 7.73 -7.40 15.53
N GLY A 118 6.75 -7.58 16.41
CA GLY A 118 6.23 -6.55 17.30
C GLY A 118 5.53 -5.38 16.60
N TYR A 119 5.22 -5.47 15.29
CA TYR A 119 4.53 -4.40 14.58
C TYR A 119 3.03 -4.42 14.90
N PRO A 120 2.49 -3.48 15.71
CA PRO A 120 1.10 -3.50 16.12
C PRO A 120 0.16 -3.19 14.95
N ASP A 121 -1.11 -3.57 15.09
CA ASP A 121 -2.16 -3.06 14.22
C ASP A 121 -2.24 -1.52 14.32
N TYR A 122 -2.83 -0.87 13.33
CA TYR A 122 -2.90 0.60 13.30
C TYR A 122 -3.87 1.21 14.31
N HIS A 123 -4.77 0.40 14.84
CA HIS A 123 -5.73 0.75 15.90
C HIS A 123 -5.79 -0.38 16.93
N PRO A 124 -4.67 -0.65 17.64
CA PRO A 124 -4.53 -1.84 18.46
C PRO A 124 -5.49 -1.89 19.66
N GLU A 125 -6.05 -0.75 20.05
CA GLU A 125 -7.02 -0.63 21.16
C GLU A 125 -8.46 -0.99 20.75
N ARG A 126 -8.73 -1.17 19.45
CA ARG A 126 -10.05 -1.57 18.96
C ARG A 126 -10.32 -3.05 19.24
N PRO A 127 -11.60 -3.47 19.37
CA PRO A 127 -11.93 -4.89 19.51
C PRO A 127 -11.23 -5.76 18.47
N GLY A 128 -10.52 -6.78 18.91
CA GLY A 128 -9.74 -7.67 18.04
C GLY A 128 -8.43 -7.08 17.48
N GLY A 129 -8.06 -5.86 17.87
CA GLY A 129 -6.76 -5.27 17.51
C GLY A 129 -5.60 -5.98 18.21
N MET A 130 -4.41 -5.97 17.59
CA MET A 130 -3.21 -6.68 18.04
C MET A 130 -2.11 -5.70 18.45
N PRO A 131 -1.98 -5.36 19.74
CA PRO A 131 -0.92 -4.49 20.24
C PRO A 131 0.49 -5.14 20.18
N GLU A 132 0.58 -6.46 20.30
CA GLU A 132 1.85 -7.19 20.17
C GLU A 132 2.26 -7.42 18.70
N GLY A 133 1.43 -7.04 17.73
CA GLY A 133 1.63 -7.33 16.31
C GLY A 133 1.20 -8.75 15.95
N GLY A 134 1.87 -9.34 14.95
CA GLY A 134 1.57 -10.70 14.49
C GLY A 134 0.88 -10.81 13.14
N ARG A 135 0.30 -9.71 12.62
CA ARG A 135 -0.45 -9.70 11.36
C ARG A 135 0.32 -9.14 10.18
N SER A 136 1.41 -8.43 10.41
CA SER A 136 2.25 -7.85 9.35
C SER A 136 3.39 -8.80 9.00
N LEU A 137 3.42 -9.23 7.73
CA LEU A 137 4.47 -10.10 7.18
C LEU A 137 5.25 -9.35 6.11
N GLU A 138 6.55 -9.65 5.98
CA GLU A 138 7.42 -9.14 4.92
C GLU A 138 8.00 -10.26 4.08
N PRO A 139 8.41 -10.04 2.82
CA PRO A 139 9.17 -11.03 2.06
C PRO A 139 10.56 -11.20 2.64
N GLU A 140 11.10 -12.41 2.57
CA GLU A 140 12.53 -12.64 2.75
C GLU A 140 13.35 -11.98 1.64
N LEU A 141 14.64 -11.83 1.85
CA LEU A 141 15.54 -11.38 0.79
C LEU A 141 15.55 -12.40 -0.35
N PHE A 142 15.38 -11.91 -1.58
CA PHE A 142 15.32 -12.74 -2.77
C PHE A 142 16.53 -12.51 -3.67
N SER A 143 17.12 -13.60 -4.21
CA SER A 143 18.23 -13.53 -5.15
C SER A 143 17.74 -13.25 -6.57
N PHE A 144 18.38 -12.28 -7.23
CA PHE A 144 18.07 -11.89 -8.61
C PHE A 144 18.87 -12.65 -9.66
N ILE A 145 19.73 -13.59 -9.25
CA ILE A 145 20.64 -14.31 -10.16
C ILE A 145 19.90 -15.00 -11.29
N ASP A 146 18.77 -15.64 -10.97
CA ASP A 146 18.02 -16.46 -11.93
C ASP A 146 16.97 -15.68 -12.74
N LEU A 147 16.73 -14.40 -12.41
CA LEU A 147 15.80 -13.55 -13.16
C LEU A 147 16.27 -13.22 -14.58
N GLY A 148 17.58 -13.36 -14.88
CA GLY A 148 18.14 -13.13 -16.19
C GLY A 148 17.84 -11.72 -16.74
N ARG A 149 17.24 -11.66 -17.93
CA ARG A 149 16.90 -10.38 -18.59
C ARG A 149 15.90 -9.50 -17.81
N TRP A 150 15.23 -10.05 -16.83
CA TRP A 150 14.19 -9.34 -16.08
C TRP A 150 14.72 -8.56 -14.87
N GLU A 151 15.97 -8.78 -14.46
CA GLU A 151 16.58 -8.08 -13.33
C GLU A 151 16.52 -6.55 -13.49
N ASP A 152 16.86 -6.04 -14.67
CA ASP A 152 16.86 -4.61 -15.00
C ASP A 152 15.47 -4.10 -15.46
N LYS A 153 14.45 -4.97 -15.43
CA LYS A 153 13.10 -4.65 -15.88
C LYS A 153 12.13 -4.37 -14.75
N LEU A 154 12.59 -4.19 -13.53
CA LEU A 154 11.76 -3.85 -12.39
C LEU A 154 11.80 -2.35 -12.09
N VAL A 155 10.64 -1.79 -11.71
CA VAL A 155 10.49 -0.40 -11.26
C VAL A 155 11.37 -0.12 -10.03
N GLY A 156 11.91 1.09 -9.95
CA GLY A 156 12.68 1.56 -8.81
C GLY A 156 14.16 1.17 -8.85
N VAL A 157 14.84 1.36 -7.74
CA VAL A 157 16.26 1.05 -7.56
C VAL A 157 16.44 -0.13 -6.61
N PRO A 158 17.56 -0.88 -6.71
CA PRO A 158 17.87 -1.98 -5.80
C PRO A 158 17.79 -1.57 -4.32
N ARG A 159 17.08 -2.36 -3.53
CA ARG A 159 16.90 -2.15 -2.09
C ARG A 159 17.25 -3.45 -1.34
N ARG A 160 18.48 -3.49 -0.80
CA ARG A 160 19.10 -4.69 -0.20
C ARG A 160 18.88 -4.77 1.30
N MET A 161 17.64 -4.53 1.75
CA MET A 161 17.29 -4.54 3.18
C MET A 161 15.92 -5.16 3.43
N THR A 162 15.72 -5.54 4.67
CA THR A 162 14.44 -6.02 5.19
C THR A 162 13.66 -4.86 5.83
N VAL A 163 12.39 -5.06 6.14
CA VAL A 163 11.58 -4.03 6.82
C VAL A 163 12.14 -3.70 8.20
N ALA A 164 12.57 -4.71 8.96
CA ALA A 164 13.15 -4.51 10.28
C ALA A 164 14.39 -3.60 10.28
N GLU A 165 15.11 -3.52 9.18
CA GLU A 165 16.29 -2.67 9.00
C GLU A 165 15.93 -1.25 8.58
N THR A 166 14.68 -1.02 8.12
CA THR A 166 14.18 0.30 7.76
C THR A 166 13.62 1.07 8.96
N PRO A 167 13.52 2.41 8.91
CA PRO A 167 12.86 3.18 9.96
C PRO A 167 11.42 2.77 10.25
N ILE A 168 10.67 2.30 9.26
CA ILE A 168 9.30 1.80 9.43
C ILE A 168 9.28 0.56 10.34
N GLY A 169 10.22 -0.35 10.17
CA GLY A 169 10.35 -1.55 11.00
C GLY A 169 11.13 -1.35 12.29
N GLY A 170 11.56 -0.12 12.58
CA GLY A 170 12.32 0.23 13.79
C GLY A 170 13.85 0.23 13.63
N GLY A 171 14.37 -0.07 12.44
CA GLY A 171 15.80 0.03 12.13
C GLY A 171 16.24 1.46 11.81
N THR A 172 17.53 1.62 11.54
CA THR A 172 18.13 2.93 11.23
C THR A 172 17.99 3.33 9.75
N GLY A 173 17.70 2.37 8.86
CA GLY A 173 17.78 2.56 7.41
C GLY A 173 19.22 2.49 6.86
N HIS A 174 20.20 2.21 7.72
CA HIS A 174 21.61 2.07 7.36
C HIS A 174 22.09 0.68 7.73
N LEU A 175 22.75 0.01 6.77
CA LEU A 175 23.37 -1.28 6.99
C LEU A 175 24.90 -1.14 7.15
N PRO A 176 25.56 -2.01 7.92
CA PRO A 176 27.01 -2.11 7.91
C PRO A 176 27.53 -2.37 6.49
N SER A 177 28.66 -1.74 6.13
CA SER A 177 29.24 -1.84 4.77
C SER A 177 29.46 -3.29 4.33
N GLU A 178 29.94 -4.15 5.23
CA GLU A 178 30.15 -5.57 4.98
C GLU A 178 28.85 -6.30 4.58
N VAL A 179 27.73 -5.98 5.25
CA VAL A 179 26.41 -6.55 4.94
C VAL A 179 25.92 -6.06 3.58
N GLN A 180 26.10 -4.76 3.28
CA GLN A 180 25.75 -4.19 1.98
C GLN A 180 26.53 -4.86 0.85
N GLU A 181 27.85 -4.95 0.98
CA GLU A 181 28.74 -5.57 -0.01
C GLU A 181 28.42 -7.07 -0.18
N GLN A 182 28.12 -7.79 0.90
CA GLN A 182 27.74 -9.19 0.82
C GLN A 182 26.44 -9.36 0.02
N ARG A 183 25.39 -8.59 0.37
CA ARG A 183 24.10 -8.63 -0.34
C ARG A 183 24.22 -8.18 -1.81
N GLU A 184 25.15 -7.30 -2.09
CA GLU A 184 25.45 -6.89 -3.48
C GLU A 184 26.09 -8.02 -4.26
N ARG A 185 27.11 -8.69 -3.69
CA ARG A 185 27.73 -9.89 -4.30
C ARG A 185 26.71 -11.00 -4.53
N ASP A 186 25.81 -11.23 -3.57
CA ASP A 186 24.76 -12.26 -3.64
C ASP A 186 23.59 -11.84 -4.52
N ARG A 187 23.59 -10.59 -5.03
CA ARG A 187 22.52 -9.99 -5.83
C ARG A 187 21.14 -10.17 -5.20
N VAL A 188 21.04 -10.02 -3.86
CA VAL A 188 19.78 -10.12 -3.14
C VAL A 188 19.14 -8.76 -2.94
N GLU A 189 17.81 -8.73 -3.06
CA GLU A 189 16.99 -7.56 -2.73
C GLU A 189 15.83 -7.98 -1.84
N GLY A 190 15.35 -7.03 -1.04
CA GLY A 190 14.15 -7.19 -0.22
C GLY A 190 13.05 -6.22 -0.61
N LEU A 191 12.13 -6.02 0.32
CA LEU A 191 11.05 -5.06 0.16
C LEU A 191 10.25 -5.30 -1.14
N GLY A 192 9.70 -4.25 -1.74
CA GLY A 192 8.81 -4.36 -2.91
C GLY A 192 9.45 -5.02 -4.13
N ARG A 193 10.72 -4.72 -4.41
CA ARG A 193 11.43 -5.34 -5.54
C ARG A 193 11.66 -6.83 -5.29
N GLY A 194 12.04 -7.22 -4.06
CA GLY A 194 12.20 -8.63 -3.69
C GLY A 194 10.90 -9.42 -3.84
N MET A 195 9.77 -8.87 -3.37
CA MET A 195 8.45 -9.51 -3.54
C MET A 195 8.07 -9.69 -5.00
N VAL A 196 8.22 -8.64 -5.82
CA VAL A 196 7.89 -8.72 -7.25
C VAL A 196 8.80 -9.70 -7.96
N ALA A 197 10.10 -9.68 -7.68
CA ALA A 197 11.07 -10.60 -8.28
C ALA A 197 10.74 -12.06 -7.97
N ALA A 198 10.41 -12.37 -6.72
CA ALA A 198 10.05 -13.73 -6.30
C ALA A 198 8.74 -14.21 -6.97
N LEU A 199 7.71 -13.35 -7.04
CA LEU A 199 6.47 -13.68 -7.75
C LEU A 199 6.71 -13.84 -9.26
N LEU A 200 7.51 -12.96 -9.86
CA LEU A 200 7.87 -13.04 -11.28
C LEU A 200 8.63 -14.32 -11.58
N GLN A 201 9.60 -14.69 -10.74
CA GLN A 201 10.33 -15.97 -10.90
C GLN A 201 9.35 -17.13 -10.89
N GLY A 202 8.43 -17.17 -9.93
CA GLY A 202 7.40 -18.21 -9.90
C GLY A 202 6.55 -18.25 -11.18
N CYS A 203 6.17 -17.09 -11.72
CA CYS A 203 5.46 -17.01 -13.00
C CYS A 203 6.30 -17.57 -14.17
N LEU A 204 7.58 -17.23 -14.23
CA LEU A 204 8.50 -17.72 -15.28
C LEU A 204 8.72 -19.22 -15.18
N ASP A 205 8.85 -19.77 -13.97
CA ASP A 205 9.01 -21.20 -13.72
C ASP A 205 7.79 -22.02 -14.18
N GLU A 206 6.59 -21.42 -14.10
CA GLU A 206 5.33 -22.02 -14.57
C GLU A 206 5.01 -21.68 -16.04
N GLY A 207 5.94 -21.06 -16.77
CA GLY A 207 5.81 -20.77 -18.21
C GLY A 207 4.85 -19.63 -18.54
N VAL A 208 4.56 -18.73 -17.60
CA VAL A 208 3.75 -17.53 -17.84
C VAL A 208 4.46 -16.61 -18.84
N ALA A 209 3.75 -16.21 -19.89
CA ALA A 209 4.25 -15.22 -20.85
C ALA A 209 4.13 -13.81 -20.27
N VAL A 210 5.23 -13.03 -20.32
CA VAL A 210 5.26 -11.66 -19.77
C VAL A 210 5.56 -10.66 -20.89
N HIS A 211 4.65 -9.69 -21.06
CA HIS A 211 4.69 -8.66 -22.08
C HIS A 211 4.77 -7.27 -21.42
N THR A 212 5.66 -6.41 -21.92
CA THR A 212 5.82 -5.01 -21.48
C THR A 212 5.57 -4.03 -22.62
N GLY A 213 5.12 -2.80 -22.31
CA GLY A 213 4.74 -1.81 -23.32
C GLY A 213 3.38 -2.10 -23.96
N GLU A 214 2.53 -2.90 -23.29
CA GLU A 214 1.23 -3.38 -23.78
C GLU A 214 0.09 -2.82 -22.91
N ARG A 215 -0.53 -1.75 -23.35
CA ARG A 215 -1.64 -1.09 -22.65
C ARG A 215 -2.98 -1.68 -23.02
N GLY A 216 -3.68 -2.31 -22.10
CA GLY A 216 -5.07 -2.69 -22.25
C GLY A 216 -5.96 -1.45 -22.37
N VAL A 217 -6.73 -1.34 -23.47
CA VAL A 217 -7.59 -0.18 -23.74
C VAL A 217 -9.07 -0.50 -23.78
N ARG A 218 -9.43 -1.78 -24.04
CA ARG A 218 -10.83 -2.21 -24.13
C ARG A 218 -10.96 -3.71 -23.85
N LEU A 219 -11.98 -4.08 -23.06
CA LEU A 219 -12.43 -5.46 -22.95
C LEU A 219 -13.27 -5.83 -24.19
N ILE A 220 -13.11 -7.06 -24.64
CA ILE A 220 -13.87 -7.65 -25.76
C ILE A 220 -14.92 -8.57 -25.15
N GLN A 221 -16.19 -8.37 -25.53
CA GLN A 221 -17.30 -9.21 -25.10
C GLN A 221 -17.91 -9.92 -26.31
N ASP A 222 -18.39 -11.13 -26.07
CA ASP A 222 -19.24 -11.84 -27.01
C ASP A 222 -20.72 -11.40 -26.92
N GLU A 223 -21.60 -12.02 -27.71
CA GLU A 223 -23.02 -11.68 -27.74
C GLU A 223 -23.77 -11.97 -26.42
N SER A 224 -23.22 -12.83 -25.57
CA SER A 224 -23.77 -13.11 -24.23
C SER A 224 -23.35 -12.07 -23.16
N GLY A 225 -22.43 -11.17 -23.49
CA GLY A 225 -21.82 -10.23 -22.56
C GLY A 225 -20.61 -10.79 -21.82
N ARG A 226 -20.19 -12.04 -22.10
CA ARG A 226 -18.98 -12.64 -21.54
C ARG A 226 -17.74 -11.91 -22.06
N VAL A 227 -16.79 -11.60 -21.17
CA VAL A 227 -15.47 -11.08 -21.55
C VAL A 227 -14.62 -12.22 -22.10
N THR A 228 -14.18 -12.08 -23.35
CA THR A 228 -13.45 -13.09 -24.13
C THR A 228 -12.08 -12.62 -24.60
N GLY A 229 -11.65 -11.42 -24.19
CA GLY A 229 -10.35 -10.90 -24.57
C GLY A 229 -10.16 -9.42 -24.25
N VAL A 230 -9.02 -8.92 -24.67
CA VAL A 230 -8.61 -7.52 -24.46
C VAL A 230 -8.02 -6.95 -25.74
N ARG A 231 -8.39 -5.72 -26.07
CA ARG A 231 -7.70 -4.92 -27.07
C ARG A 231 -6.56 -4.15 -26.42
N PHE A 232 -5.37 -4.30 -26.98
CA PHE A 232 -4.15 -3.63 -26.54
C PHE A 232 -3.73 -2.54 -27.51
N GLU A 233 -3.05 -1.55 -26.95
CA GLU A 233 -2.24 -0.55 -27.65
C GLU A 233 -0.78 -0.82 -27.30
N GLY A 234 -0.02 -1.40 -28.23
CA GLY A 234 1.39 -1.73 -28.08
C GLY A 234 2.24 -1.03 -29.15
N ARG A 235 3.52 -1.37 -29.18
CA ARG A 235 4.48 -0.78 -30.17
C ARG A 235 4.08 -1.07 -31.62
N GLY A 236 3.38 -2.17 -31.88
CA GLY A 236 2.86 -2.55 -33.20
C GLY A 236 1.52 -1.94 -33.60
N GLY A 237 0.95 -1.08 -32.73
CA GLY A 237 -0.39 -0.52 -32.89
C GLY A 237 -1.44 -1.31 -32.09
N LEU A 238 -2.72 -1.18 -32.51
CA LEU A 238 -3.82 -1.87 -31.85
C LEU A 238 -3.88 -3.34 -32.29
N HIS A 239 -4.03 -4.23 -31.32
CA HIS A 239 -4.25 -5.66 -31.56
C HIS A 239 -5.12 -6.27 -30.47
N ASP A 240 -5.72 -7.40 -30.76
CA ASP A 240 -6.63 -8.11 -29.86
C ASP A 240 -5.96 -9.41 -29.38
N VAL A 241 -6.08 -9.68 -28.06
CA VAL A 241 -5.63 -10.93 -27.44
C VAL A 241 -6.84 -11.63 -26.85
N ARG A 242 -7.04 -12.90 -27.20
CA ARG A 242 -8.14 -13.73 -26.69
C ARG A 242 -7.82 -14.25 -25.29
N ALA A 243 -8.86 -14.35 -24.45
CA ALA A 243 -8.84 -14.96 -23.13
C ALA A 243 -9.97 -16.00 -23.08
N GLU A 244 -9.64 -17.28 -23.17
CA GLU A 244 -10.63 -18.38 -23.27
C GLU A 244 -11.45 -18.49 -21.97
N HIS A 245 -10.80 -18.36 -20.81
CA HIS A 245 -11.44 -18.45 -19.51
C HIS A 245 -11.79 -17.09 -18.93
N GLY A 246 -10.88 -16.11 -19.01
CA GLY A 246 -11.18 -14.78 -18.52
C GLY A 246 -10.01 -13.82 -18.45
N VAL A 247 -10.33 -12.59 -18.05
CA VAL A 247 -9.42 -11.46 -17.89
C VAL A 247 -9.37 -11.04 -16.42
N VAL A 248 -8.18 -10.94 -15.85
CA VAL A 248 -7.96 -10.40 -14.50
C VAL A 248 -7.44 -8.97 -14.61
N LEU A 249 -8.21 -8.01 -14.11
CA LEU A 249 -7.78 -6.63 -13.95
C LEU A 249 -6.93 -6.50 -12.67
N ALA A 250 -5.65 -6.10 -12.83
CA ALA A 250 -4.71 -5.83 -11.72
C ALA A 250 -3.88 -4.56 -11.99
N THR A 251 -4.49 -3.57 -12.65
CA THR A 251 -3.87 -2.39 -13.26
C THR A 251 -3.53 -1.27 -12.26
N GLY A 252 -3.67 -1.51 -10.95
CA GLY A 252 -3.51 -0.48 -9.94
C GLY A 252 -4.67 0.54 -9.93
N GLY A 253 -4.46 1.65 -9.26
CA GLY A 253 -5.50 2.67 -9.06
C GLY A 253 -5.61 3.71 -10.19
N PHE A 254 -6.23 4.86 -9.86
CA PHE A 254 -6.48 5.95 -10.81
C PHE A 254 -5.93 7.30 -10.32
N GLU A 255 -5.04 7.29 -9.36
CA GLU A 255 -4.52 8.48 -8.68
C GLU A 255 -3.70 9.42 -9.57
N TRP A 256 -3.25 8.99 -10.73
CA TRP A 256 -2.55 9.83 -11.72
C TRP A 256 -3.47 10.39 -12.82
N ASP A 257 -4.75 10.05 -12.83
CA ASP A 257 -5.73 10.66 -13.71
C ASP A 257 -6.44 11.81 -12.98
N GLU A 258 -6.16 13.06 -13.39
CA GLU A 258 -6.70 14.27 -12.75
C GLU A 258 -8.23 14.33 -12.79
N ARG A 259 -8.84 13.85 -13.86
CA ARG A 259 -10.29 13.84 -14.01
C ARG A 259 -10.92 12.85 -13.04
N LEU A 260 -10.41 11.60 -13.00
CA LEU A 260 -10.94 10.59 -12.08
C LEU A 260 -10.73 10.99 -10.60
N ARG A 261 -9.58 11.60 -10.27
CA ARG A 261 -9.36 12.14 -8.91
C ARG A 261 -10.42 13.17 -8.55
N ARG A 262 -10.62 14.18 -9.40
CA ARG A 262 -11.58 15.25 -9.17
C ARG A 262 -13.01 14.74 -9.07
N ASP A 263 -13.38 13.80 -9.95
CA ASP A 263 -14.76 13.31 -10.06
C ASP A 263 -15.13 12.33 -8.95
N PHE A 264 -14.15 11.62 -8.35
CA PHE A 264 -14.41 10.54 -7.41
C PHE A 264 -13.83 10.73 -6.01
N LEU A 265 -12.58 11.21 -5.84
CA LEU A 265 -11.97 11.25 -4.52
C LEU A 265 -12.54 12.39 -3.66
N ARG A 266 -12.65 12.11 -2.36
CA ARG A 266 -12.94 13.14 -1.36
C ARG A 266 -11.68 13.96 -1.09
N GLY A 267 -11.81 15.26 -1.05
CA GLY A 267 -10.73 16.17 -0.66
C GLY A 267 -9.54 16.23 -1.63
N PRO A 268 -8.66 17.18 -1.39
CA PRO A 268 -7.51 17.40 -2.25
C PRO A 268 -6.47 16.28 -2.13
N LEU A 269 -5.90 15.90 -3.28
CA LEU A 269 -4.77 15.00 -3.40
C LEU A 269 -3.72 15.64 -4.30
N ALA A 270 -2.51 15.79 -3.78
CA ALA A 270 -1.36 16.27 -4.52
C ALA A 270 -0.25 15.21 -4.52
N HIS A 271 0.53 15.18 -5.61
CA HIS A 271 1.76 14.39 -5.69
C HIS A 271 1.60 12.91 -5.25
N PRO A 272 0.88 12.04 -6.00
CA PRO A 272 0.74 10.64 -5.64
C PRO A 272 2.10 9.96 -5.42
N ALA A 273 2.21 9.12 -4.37
CA ALA A 273 3.43 8.38 -4.03
C ALA A 273 3.48 7.00 -4.71
N THR A 274 2.92 6.91 -5.93
CA THR A 274 2.81 5.70 -6.74
C THR A 274 3.46 5.91 -8.11
N VAL A 275 3.54 4.83 -8.90
CA VAL A 275 4.03 4.95 -10.28
C VAL A 275 3.05 5.74 -11.17
N PRO A 276 3.56 6.59 -12.09
CA PRO A 276 2.70 7.41 -12.96
C PRO A 276 1.83 6.61 -13.94
N THR A 277 2.04 5.31 -14.03
CA THR A 277 1.23 4.41 -14.86
C THR A 277 -0.14 4.08 -14.24
N CYS A 278 -0.42 4.43 -12.97
CA CYS A 278 -1.72 4.23 -12.32
C CYS A 278 -2.76 5.28 -12.77
N THR A 279 -3.26 5.15 -13.99
CA THR A 279 -4.16 6.11 -14.67
C THR A 279 -5.59 5.61 -14.83
N GLY A 280 -5.98 4.53 -14.12
CA GLY A 280 -7.36 4.04 -14.10
C GLY A 280 -7.80 3.33 -15.39
N ASP A 281 -6.90 2.73 -16.16
CA ASP A 281 -7.27 2.04 -17.40
C ASP A 281 -8.22 0.87 -17.14
N GLY A 282 -7.93 0.02 -16.12
CA GLY A 282 -8.80 -1.08 -15.73
C GLY A 282 -10.16 -0.61 -15.23
N LEU A 283 -10.20 0.46 -14.42
CA LEU A 283 -11.45 1.08 -13.98
C LEU A 283 -12.31 1.51 -15.18
N ARG A 284 -11.71 2.22 -16.15
CA ARG A 284 -12.44 2.65 -17.35
C ARG A 284 -12.94 1.48 -18.20
N MET A 285 -12.15 0.40 -18.28
CA MET A 285 -12.56 -0.82 -19.00
C MET A 285 -13.73 -1.49 -18.29
N ALA A 286 -13.68 -1.63 -16.97
CA ALA A 286 -14.76 -2.21 -16.17
C ALA A 286 -16.06 -1.36 -16.27
N MET A 287 -15.96 -0.03 -16.18
CA MET A 287 -17.12 0.86 -16.35
C MET A 287 -17.81 0.69 -17.72
N ARG A 288 -17.04 0.48 -18.79
CA ARG A 288 -17.60 0.32 -20.14
C ARG A 288 -18.42 -0.95 -20.31
N VAL A 289 -18.14 -1.98 -19.51
CA VAL A 289 -18.88 -3.25 -19.54
C VAL A 289 -19.95 -3.35 -18.45
N GLY A 290 -20.24 -2.22 -17.77
CA GLY A 290 -21.33 -2.12 -16.81
C GLY A 290 -21.00 -2.57 -15.39
N ALA A 291 -19.73 -2.63 -15.01
CA ALA A 291 -19.34 -2.98 -13.65
C ALA A 291 -19.89 -2.02 -12.60
N GLN A 292 -20.42 -2.56 -11.51
CA GLN A 292 -20.77 -1.81 -10.31
C GLN A 292 -19.50 -1.28 -9.64
N LEU A 293 -19.54 -0.04 -9.13
CA LEU A 293 -18.39 0.58 -8.48
C LEU A 293 -18.57 0.67 -6.95
N GLY A 294 -17.47 0.49 -6.23
CA GLY A 294 -17.41 0.65 -4.78
C GLY A 294 -16.22 1.49 -4.33
N ASN A 295 -16.32 2.05 -3.13
CA ASN A 295 -15.25 2.77 -2.42
C ASN A 295 -14.57 3.92 -3.20
N MET A 296 -15.21 4.48 -4.21
CA MET A 296 -14.64 5.46 -5.14
C MET A 296 -14.11 6.74 -4.45
N ARG A 297 -14.60 7.06 -3.26
CA ARG A 297 -14.19 8.24 -2.49
C ARG A 297 -12.89 8.05 -1.71
N GLU A 298 -12.42 6.81 -1.59
CA GLU A 298 -11.34 6.44 -0.69
C GLU A 298 -10.03 6.12 -1.43
N ALA A 299 -8.94 6.41 -0.74
CA ALA A 299 -7.59 6.06 -1.16
C ALA A 299 -6.77 5.57 0.05
N TRP A 300 -5.62 4.98 -0.22
CA TRP A 300 -4.60 4.66 0.79
C TRP A 300 -3.83 5.93 1.14
N TRP A 301 -4.49 6.83 1.89
CA TRP A 301 -4.00 8.17 2.19
C TRP A 301 -2.66 8.14 2.91
N ALA A 302 -1.77 9.08 2.56
CA ALA A 302 -0.45 9.19 3.17
C ALA A 302 0.09 10.62 3.09
N PRO A 303 0.77 11.12 4.13
CA PRO A 303 1.44 12.42 4.10
C PRO A 303 2.76 12.31 3.33
N VAL A 304 3.03 13.26 2.44
CA VAL A 304 4.30 13.34 1.71
C VAL A 304 4.91 14.74 1.77
N ALA A 305 6.22 14.79 1.70
CA ALA A 305 6.99 15.98 1.34
C ALA A 305 7.42 15.89 -0.13
N VAL A 306 7.38 17.00 -0.84
CA VAL A 306 7.93 17.11 -2.20
C VAL A 306 9.44 17.30 -2.09
N LEU A 307 10.22 16.59 -2.90
CA LEU A 307 11.67 16.74 -2.98
C LEU A 307 12.02 17.66 -4.17
N PRO A 308 12.26 18.96 -3.95
CA PRO A 308 12.42 19.92 -5.04
C PRO A 308 13.58 19.55 -5.98
N GLY A 309 13.34 19.65 -7.28
CA GLY A 309 14.35 19.36 -8.30
C GLY A 309 14.66 17.88 -8.51
N GLN A 310 14.08 16.97 -7.73
CA GLN A 310 14.29 15.53 -7.89
C GLN A 310 13.14 14.88 -8.65
N ARG A 311 13.45 13.89 -9.45
CA ARG A 311 12.47 13.08 -10.18
C ARG A 311 12.68 11.60 -9.89
N ALA A 312 11.58 10.87 -9.79
CA ALA A 312 11.57 9.42 -9.65
C ALA A 312 10.51 8.83 -10.59
N ASN A 313 10.84 7.77 -11.28
CA ASN A 313 9.93 7.08 -12.22
C ASN A 313 9.23 8.02 -13.22
N GLY A 314 9.93 9.07 -13.66
CA GLY A 314 9.39 10.04 -14.61
C GLY A 314 8.51 11.16 -14.02
N ALA A 315 8.26 11.17 -12.72
CA ALA A 315 7.45 12.17 -12.02
C ALA A 315 8.25 12.97 -10.98
N GLN A 316 7.63 14.00 -10.39
CA GLN A 316 8.17 14.70 -9.23
C GLN A 316 8.39 13.72 -8.07
N ALA A 317 9.60 13.67 -7.53
CA ALA A 317 9.90 12.82 -6.40
C ALA A 317 9.23 13.33 -5.12
N VAL A 318 8.70 12.40 -4.34
CA VAL A 318 8.11 12.64 -3.02
C VAL A 318 8.71 11.68 -2.00
N GLN A 319 8.73 12.09 -0.75
CA GLN A 319 9.10 11.25 0.38
C GLN A 319 7.89 11.09 1.30
N LEU A 320 7.56 9.84 1.65
CA LEU A 320 6.56 9.55 2.68
C LEU A 320 7.08 10.09 4.03
N VAL A 321 6.30 10.95 4.66
CA VAL A 321 6.64 11.54 5.96
C VAL A 321 6.12 10.61 7.05
N HIS A 322 7.01 9.77 7.55
CA HIS A 322 6.70 8.80 8.59
C HIS A 322 7.44 9.13 9.88
N ARG A 323 8.75 8.88 9.93
CA ARG A 323 9.56 9.08 11.12
C ARG A 323 9.65 10.55 11.54
N GLU A 324 9.76 11.43 10.56
CA GLU A 324 9.90 12.88 10.82
C GLU A 324 8.72 13.47 11.60
N ARG A 325 7.50 12.90 11.45
CA ARG A 325 6.32 13.36 12.18
C ARG A 325 6.04 12.58 13.47
N THR A 326 6.53 11.33 13.58
CA THR A 326 6.23 10.47 14.73
C THR A 326 7.29 10.56 15.83
N ALA A 327 8.54 10.91 15.47
CA ALA A 327 9.61 11.08 16.43
C ALA A 327 9.44 12.35 17.28
N PRO A 328 10.01 12.37 18.50
CA PRO A 328 10.01 13.55 19.37
C PRO A 328 10.55 14.82 18.71
N HIS A 329 10.27 15.97 19.31
CA HIS A 329 10.75 17.30 18.89
C HIS A 329 10.19 17.77 17.55
N SER A 330 8.97 17.31 17.20
CA SER A 330 8.25 17.71 15.99
C SER A 330 6.75 17.80 16.24
N ILE A 331 6.09 18.72 15.54
CA ILE A 331 4.62 18.88 15.50
C ILE A 331 4.16 19.23 14.09
N MET A 332 2.88 18.97 13.77
CA MET A 332 2.28 19.43 12.52
C MET A 332 1.30 20.58 12.79
N VAL A 333 1.41 21.65 12.03
CA VAL A 333 0.51 22.81 12.13
C VAL A 333 -0.16 23.10 10.78
N ASN A 334 -1.39 23.58 10.84
CA ASN A 334 -2.17 24.01 9.68
C ASN A 334 -1.83 25.47 9.29
N ARG A 335 -2.53 26.00 8.28
CA ARG A 335 -2.37 27.39 7.80
C ARG A 335 -2.56 28.47 8.90
N HIS A 336 -3.25 28.12 9.98
CA HIS A 336 -3.49 29.03 11.11
C HIS A 336 -2.44 28.90 12.23
N GLY A 337 -1.37 28.13 12.01
CA GLY A 337 -0.31 27.91 12.99
C GLY A 337 -0.74 27.01 14.16
N ARG A 338 -1.79 26.21 14.03
CA ARG A 338 -2.35 25.35 15.08
C ARG A 338 -2.19 23.88 14.74
N ARG A 339 -1.92 23.07 15.75
CA ARG A 339 -2.02 21.61 15.63
C ARG A 339 -3.44 21.22 15.26
N PHE A 340 -3.62 20.09 14.61
CA PHE A 340 -4.93 19.64 14.11
C PHE A 340 -5.12 18.12 14.15
N THR A 341 -4.14 17.38 14.65
CA THR A 341 -4.15 15.91 14.71
C THR A 341 -3.08 15.37 15.64
N ASN A 342 -3.18 14.08 15.99
CA ASN A 342 -2.08 13.30 16.54
C ASN A 342 -1.08 12.97 15.42
N GLU A 343 0.10 13.53 15.47
CA GLU A 343 1.11 13.35 14.44
C GLU A 343 1.68 11.93 14.38
N ALA A 344 1.62 11.19 15.50
CA ALA A 344 2.11 9.80 15.57
C ALA A 344 1.08 8.77 15.07
N THR A 345 -0.19 9.15 14.87
CA THR A 345 -1.22 8.24 14.36
C THR A 345 -0.82 7.63 13.00
N ASN A 346 -1.47 6.52 12.62
CA ASN A 346 -1.21 5.90 11.33
C ASN A 346 -1.48 6.87 10.16
N TYR A 347 -0.69 6.77 9.12
CA TYR A 347 -0.69 7.74 8.03
C TYR A 347 -2.00 7.76 7.23
N ASN A 348 -2.77 6.67 7.18
CA ASN A 348 -4.05 6.65 6.46
C ASN A 348 -5.13 7.48 7.18
N ALA A 349 -5.13 7.47 8.52
CA ALA A 349 -6.06 8.26 9.32
C ALA A 349 -5.87 9.78 9.11
N LEU A 350 -4.63 10.23 8.82
CA LEU A 350 -4.34 11.63 8.51
C LEU A 350 -5.12 12.14 7.29
N GLY A 351 -5.52 11.27 6.35
CA GLY A 351 -6.41 11.64 5.26
C GLY A 351 -7.70 12.31 5.74
N GLY A 352 -8.29 11.80 6.83
CA GLY A 352 -9.46 12.42 7.47
C GLY A 352 -9.17 13.81 8.02
N ALA A 353 -8.01 13.98 8.68
CA ALA A 353 -7.59 15.27 9.22
C ALA A 353 -7.28 16.30 8.12
N PHE A 354 -6.59 15.92 7.05
CA PHE A 354 -6.31 16.79 5.91
C PHE A 354 -7.58 17.23 5.17
N HIS A 355 -8.58 16.36 5.08
CA HIS A 355 -9.81 16.59 4.33
C HIS A 355 -10.95 17.12 5.20
N HIS A 356 -10.65 17.60 6.41
CA HIS A 356 -11.62 18.35 7.21
C HIS A 356 -12.03 19.62 6.46
N LEU A 357 -13.32 19.72 6.13
CA LEU A 357 -13.88 20.90 5.48
C LEU A 357 -14.45 21.82 6.56
N ASP A 358 -13.97 23.05 6.64
CA ASP A 358 -14.61 24.10 7.44
C ASP A 358 -15.90 24.55 6.73
N ALA A 359 -17.02 24.42 7.43
CA ALA A 359 -18.32 24.75 6.84
C ALA A 359 -18.57 26.27 6.72
N HIS A 360 -17.89 27.09 7.52
CA HIS A 360 -18.03 28.55 7.50
C HIS A 360 -17.25 29.15 6.33
N ASP A 361 -15.96 28.83 6.23
CA ASP A 361 -15.09 29.34 5.18
C ASP A 361 -15.20 28.52 3.88
N PHE A 362 -15.85 27.37 3.93
CA PHE A 362 -16.01 26.40 2.86
C PHE A 362 -14.67 26.03 2.20
N ASP A 363 -13.67 25.77 3.05
CA ASP A 363 -12.31 25.47 2.65
C ASP A 363 -11.69 24.40 3.58
N TYR A 364 -10.50 23.91 3.21
CA TYR A 364 -9.72 22.93 3.98
C TYR A 364 -8.67 23.64 4.86
N PRO A 365 -8.97 23.94 6.13
CA PRO A 365 -8.08 24.73 7.00
C PRO A 365 -6.74 24.05 7.26
N ASN A 366 -6.69 22.71 7.17
CA ASN A 366 -5.49 21.93 7.40
C ASN A 366 -4.60 21.79 6.16
N GLN A 367 -4.83 22.63 5.14
CA GLN A 367 -3.97 22.74 3.95
C GLN A 367 -3.79 24.22 3.57
N PRO A 368 -2.53 24.68 3.37
CA PRO A 368 -1.29 23.92 3.56
C PRO A 368 -1.06 23.52 5.02
N CYS A 369 -0.29 22.43 5.19
CA CYS A 369 0.14 21.90 6.47
C CYS A 369 1.67 21.90 6.52
N TRP A 370 2.21 22.16 7.69
CA TRP A 370 3.65 22.25 7.92
C TRP A 370 4.08 21.31 9.05
N LEU A 371 5.11 20.52 8.80
CA LEU A 371 5.86 19.85 9.87
C LEU A 371 6.87 20.83 10.42
N ILE A 372 6.79 21.12 11.72
CA ILE A 372 7.72 21.98 12.46
C ILE A 372 8.58 21.07 13.32
N PHE A 373 9.90 21.25 13.28
CA PHE A 373 10.84 20.50 14.12
C PHE A 373 12.07 21.35 14.47
N ASP A 374 12.78 20.94 15.50
CA ASP A 374 13.89 21.70 16.03
C ASP A 374 15.26 21.03 15.85
N ALA A 375 16.31 21.61 16.40
CA ALA A 375 17.66 21.10 16.28
C ALA A 375 17.87 19.77 17.02
N ASP A 376 17.12 19.46 18.09
CA ASP A 376 17.21 18.18 18.80
C ASP A 376 16.68 17.05 17.92
N HIS A 377 15.60 17.31 17.16
CA HIS A 377 15.11 16.37 16.17
C HIS A 377 16.16 16.03 15.11
N VAL A 378 16.79 17.07 14.52
CA VAL A 378 17.82 16.89 13.48
C VAL A 378 19.04 16.14 14.03
N GLU A 379 19.48 16.51 15.23
CA GLU A 379 20.64 15.89 15.86
C GLU A 379 20.42 14.40 16.12
N LYS A 380 19.25 14.02 16.63
CA LYS A 380 18.99 12.63 17.01
C LYS A 380 18.48 11.76 15.87
N TYR A 381 17.62 12.29 15.00
CA TYR A 381 16.91 11.48 14.00
C TYR A 381 17.30 11.78 12.55
N GLY A 382 17.95 12.92 12.30
CA GLY A 382 18.07 13.46 10.95
C GLY A 382 16.70 13.87 10.38
N ALA A 383 16.66 14.33 9.14
CA ALA A 383 15.40 14.63 8.46
C ALA A 383 15.59 14.70 6.94
N PHE A 384 14.63 14.22 6.17
CA PHE A 384 14.55 14.40 4.72
C PHE A 384 15.84 14.03 3.96
N GLY A 385 16.44 12.90 4.31
CA GLY A 385 17.68 12.40 3.71
C GLY A 385 18.97 12.85 4.42
N ALA A 386 18.90 13.79 5.36
CA ALA A 386 20.01 14.11 6.24
C ALA A 386 20.17 13.03 7.31
N ALA A 387 21.40 12.56 7.51
CA ALA A 387 21.73 11.66 8.62
C ALA A 387 21.65 12.39 9.98
N PRO A 388 21.49 11.67 11.11
CA PRO A 388 21.52 12.25 12.44
C PRO A 388 22.74 13.15 12.64
N GLY A 389 22.52 14.36 13.15
CA GLY A 389 23.57 15.34 13.43
C GLY A 389 24.18 16.04 12.20
N THR A 390 23.64 15.80 11.00
CA THR A 390 24.07 16.49 9.77
C THR A 390 23.11 17.60 9.37
N GLU A 391 23.55 18.51 8.50
CA GLU A 391 22.69 19.59 8.00
C GLU A 391 21.54 19.04 7.15
N VAL A 392 20.34 19.59 7.38
CA VAL A 392 19.17 19.30 6.53
C VAL A 392 19.34 19.89 5.13
N PRO A 393 18.66 19.35 4.10
CA PRO A 393 18.71 19.92 2.75
C PRO A 393 18.33 21.41 2.70
N GLU A 394 18.94 22.18 1.80
CA GLU A 394 18.73 23.64 1.65
C GLU A 394 17.26 24.02 1.39
N TRP A 395 16.46 23.12 0.83
CA TRP A 395 15.04 23.38 0.58
C TRP A 395 14.17 23.31 1.85
N VAL A 396 14.68 22.80 2.96
CA VAL A 396 14.03 22.83 4.27
C VAL A 396 14.08 24.26 4.80
N VAL A 397 12.93 24.84 5.12
CA VAL A 397 12.87 26.19 5.67
C VAL A 397 13.51 26.19 7.08
N ARG A 398 14.41 27.14 7.35
CA ARG A 398 15.14 27.26 8.62
C ARG A 398 15.06 28.68 9.17
N ALA A 399 14.91 28.80 10.48
CA ALA A 399 14.96 30.09 11.17
C ALA A 399 15.46 29.93 12.62
N ASP A 400 16.01 31.03 13.21
CA ASP A 400 16.49 31.01 14.59
C ASP A 400 15.40 31.32 15.62
N THR A 401 14.24 31.80 15.17
CA THR A 401 13.06 32.06 16.01
C THR A 401 11.79 31.48 15.36
N LEU A 402 10.81 31.12 16.19
CA LEU A 402 9.50 30.66 15.70
C LEU A 402 8.77 31.77 14.93
N ALA A 403 8.89 33.05 15.36
CA ALA A 403 8.30 34.17 14.64
C ALA A 403 8.90 34.37 13.25
N ASP A 404 10.20 34.17 13.08
CA ASP A 404 10.87 34.24 11.78
C ASP A 404 10.46 33.03 10.90
N LEU A 405 10.36 31.83 11.49
CA LEU A 405 9.89 30.65 10.81
C LEU A 405 8.46 30.85 10.29
N ALA A 406 7.56 31.31 11.17
CA ALA A 406 6.17 31.58 10.85
C ALA A 406 6.02 32.55 9.67
N ARG A 407 6.81 33.63 9.65
CA ARG A 407 6.82 34.59 8.52
C ARG A 407 7.27 33.94 7.21
N ARG A 408 8.25 33.04 7.24
CA ARG A 408 8.78 32.34 6.05
C ARG A 408 7.80 31.32 5.48
N ILE A 409 6.96 30.72 6.32
CA ILE A 409 5.97 29.73 5.92
C ILE A 409 4.54 30.30 5.83
N GLU A 410 4.40 31.62 6.00
CA GLU A 410 3.16 32.38 5.87
C GLU A 410 2.03 31.91 6.82
N VAL A 411 2.40 31.62 8.09
CA VAL A 411 1.44 31.34 9.16
C VAL A 411 1.48 32.46 10.22
N PRO A 412 0.39 32.69 10.99
CA PRO A 412 0.39 33.69 12.06
C PRO A 412 1.44 33.37 13.13
N ALA A 413 2.34 34.32 13.41
CA ALA A 413 3.47 34.09 14.29
C ALA A 413 3.04 33.86 15.74
N ASP A 414 2.11 34.68 16.25
CA ASP A 414 1.55 34.57 17.60
C ASP A 414 0.82 33.21 17.81
N ALA A 415 0.15 32.73 16.80
CA ALA A 415 -0.50 31.42 16.85
C ALA A 415 0.52 30.27 16.88
N LEU A 416 1.58 30.32 16.06
CA LEU A 416 2.63 29.30 16.07
C LEU A 416 3.37 29.28 17.40
N GLU A 417 3.77 30.47 17.94
CA GLU A 417 4.43 30.56 19.22
C GLU A 417 3.57 30.04 20.37
N SER A 418 2.26 30.38 20.37
CA SER A 418 1.31 29.89 21.37
C SER A 418 1.12 28.35 21.25
N THR A 419 1.04 27.80 20.05
CA THR A 419 0.91 26.37 19.80
C THR A 419 2.13 25.61 20.33
N VAL A 420 3.34 26.09 20.02
CA VAL A 420 4.59 25.46 20.49
C VAL A 420 4.72 25.57 22.01
N ALA A 421 4.34 26.70 22.60
CA ALA A 421 4.38 26.88 24.06
C ALA A 421 3.43 25.89 24.75
N HIS A 422 2.19 25.73 24.24
CA HIS A 422 1.22 24.77 24.78
C HIS A 422 1.71 23.33 24.64
N TRP A 423 2.23 22.96 23.46
CA TRP A 423 2.84 21.65 23.23
C TRP A 423 3.98 21.36 24.22
N ASN A 424 4.89 22.31 24.43
CA ASN A 424 6.02 22.13 25.34
C ASN A 424 5.57 21.99 26.81
N GLU A 425 4.48 22.63 27.20
CA GLU A 425 3.88 22.47 28.53
C GLU A 425 3.25 21.07 28.67
N ASP A 426 2.56 20.57 27.66
CA ASP A 426 2.02 19.21 27.62
C ASP A 426 3.13 18.16 27.68
N VAL A 427 4.20 18.33 26.91
CA VAL A 427 5.39 17.45 26.98
C VAL A 427 5.99 17.43 28.40
N HIS A 428 6.08 18.60 29.06
CA HIS A 428 6.56 18.66 30.43
C HIS A 428 5.64 17.91 31.41
N ARG A 429 4.35 17.87 31.17
CA ARG A 429 3.37 17.09 31.94
C ARG A 429 3.35 15.60 31.57
N GLY A 430 4.02 15.20 30.49
CA GLY A 430 4.03 13.83 29.96
C GLY A 430 2.72 13.39 29.31
N HIS A 431 1.92 14.32 28.78
CA HIS A 431 0.61 14.04 28.21
C HIS A 431 0.21 15.09 27.16
N ASP A 432 -0.21 14.67 25.97
CA ASP A 432 -0.79 15.55 24.94
C ASP A 432 -2.29 15.74 25.19
N SER A 433 -2.66 16.92 25.69
CA SER A 433 -4.02 17.24 26.10
C SER A 433 -4.99 17.49 24.94
N GLU A 434 -4.48 17.72 23.71
CA GLU A 434 -5.29 18.03 22.54
C GLU A 434 -5.62 16.81 21.68
N TYR A 435 -4.63 15.97 21.39
CA TYR A 435 -4.76 14.89 20.41
C TYR A 435 -4.28 13.52 20.91
N HIS A 436 -3.92 13.40 22.19
CA HIS A 436 -3.56 12.13 22.85
C HIS A 436 -2.38 11.40 22.21
N ARG A 437 -1.41 12.15 21.62
CA ARG A 437 -0.21 11.59 21.03
C ARG A 437 0.62 10.84 22.08
N GLY A 438 0.98 9.59 21.75
CA GLY A 438 1.76 8.71 22.61
C GLY A 438 0.92 7.81 23.51
N GLU A 439 -0.41 7.92 23.51
CA GLU A 439 -1.28 7.04 24.32
C GLU A 439 -1.54 5.69 23.63
N SER A 440 -1.50 5.64 22.29
CA SER A 440 -1.61 4.38 21.57
C SER A 440 -0.30 3.60 21.58
N VAL A 441 -0.39 2.27 21.69
CA VAL A 441 0.77 1.37 21.50
C VAL A 441 1.39 1.58 20.12
N TYR A 442 0.57 1.84 19.09
CA TYR A 442 1.05 2.14 17.76
C TYR A 442 1.90 3.42 17.71
N ASP A 443 1.46 4.50 18.36
CA ASP A 443 2.20 5.76 18.41
C ASP A 443 3.60 5.56 18.99
N GLY A 444 3.69 4.86 20.13
CA GLY A 444 4.95 4.53 20.77
C GLY A 444 5.85 3.68 19.88
N PHE A 445 5.28 2.67 19.22
CA PHE A 445 6.03 1.78 18.34
C PHE A 445 6.69 2.49 17.16
N VAL A 446 6.00 3.47 16.53
CA VAL A 446 6.55 4.22 15.38
C VAL A 446 7.44 5.39 15.77
N GLY A 447 7.56 5.69 17.04
CA GLY A 447 8.40 6.75 17.60
C GLY A 447 9.85 6.34 17.80
N ASP A 448 10.46 6.91 18.83
CA ASP A 448 11.83 6.61 19.25
C ASP A 448 11.91 5.25 19.97
N LYS A 449 12.57 4.29 19.36
CA LYS A 449 12.68 2.92 19.87
C LYS A 449 13.45 2.81 21.19
N ASP A 450 14.40 3.71 21.43
CA ASP A 450 15.19 3.71 22.67
C ASP A 450 14.35 4.10 23.89
N LYS A 451 13.20 4.76 23.64
CA LYS A 451 12.28 5.25 24.68
C LYS A 451 10.97 4.49 24.75
N TYR A 452 10.71 3.64 23.77
CA TYR A 452 9.51 2.80 23.76
C TYR A 452 9.57 1.74 24.91
N PRO A 453 8.47 1.48 25.64
CA PRO A 453 7.08 1.91 25.41
C PRO A 453 6.66 3.24 26.08
N GLY A 454 7.57 4.04 26.60
CA GLY A 454 7.24 5.33 27.24
C GLY A 454 6.63 6.35 26.27
N VAL A 455 5.87 7.31 26.80
CA VAL A 455 5.29 8.41 26.01
C VAL A 455 6.37 9.29 25.38
N GLU A 456 7.56 9.33 25.95
CA GLU A 456 8.74 10.02 25.45
C GLU A 456 9.24 9.46 24.12
N SER A 457 8.73 8.29 23.69
CA SER A 457 9.00 7.77 22.35
C SER A 457 8.46 8.69 21.25
N THR A 458 7.43 9.48 21.53
CA THR A 458 6.82 10.42 20.58
C THR A 458 6.77 11.88 21.10
N LEU A 459 6.77 12.08 22.43
CA LEU A 459 6.71 13.39 23.03
C LEU A 459 8.12 13.94 23.25
N GLY A 460 8.37 15.14 22.74
CA GLY A 460 9.59 15.91 22.95
C GLY A 460 9.34 17.38 22.66
N PRO A 461 9.91 18.31 23.48
CA PRO A 461 9.66 19.72 23.30
C PRO A 461 10.25 20.23 21.98
N VAL A 462 9.61 21.20 21.36
CA VAL A 462 10.15 21.96 20.21
C VAL A 462 10.71 23.27 20.78
N ALA A 463 12.00 23.26 21.09
CA ALA A 463 12.59 24.35 21.88
C ALA A 463 13.99 24.80 21.45
N ARG A 464 14.79 23.90 20.86
CA ARG A 464 16.19 24.20 20.53
C ARG A 464 16.35 24.73 19.10
N ARG A 465 16.78 25.98 18.98
CA ARG A 465 17.10 26.59 17.66
C ARG A 465 18.30 25.90 16.97
N PRO A 466 18.39 25.91 15.64
CA PRO A 466 17.41 26.48 14.73
C PRO A 466 16.12 25.63 14.61
N PHE A 467 15.01 26.31 14.31
CA PHE A 467 13.74 25.68 13.98
C PHE A 467 13.63 25.45 12.47
N HIS A 468 12.93 24.41 12.08
CA HIS A 468 12.78 23.99 10.70
C HIS A 468 11.31 23.79 10.35
N ALA A 469 10.98 23.96 9.06
CA ALA A 469 9.65 23.64 8.55
C ALA A 469 9.72 22.98 7.17
N VAL A 470 8.82 22.02 6.95
CA VAL A 470 8.60 21.37 5.64
C VAL A 470 7.11 21.30 5.38
N GLN A 471 6.70 21.71 4.18
CA GLN A 471 5.30 21.58 3.76
C GLN A 471 4.94 20.12 3.53
N ILE A 472 3.83 19.69 4.14
CA ILE A 472 3.31 18.33 4.02
C ILE A 472 2.03 18.36 3.20
N HIS A 473 1.94 17.41 2.26
CA HIS A 473 0.81 17.29 1.34
C HIS A 473 0.02 16.01 1.61
N SER A 474 -1.30 16.11 1.47
CA SER A 474 -2.14 14.93 1.36
C SER A 474 -1.83 14.21 0.04
N SER A 475 -1.48 12.96 0.13
CA SER A 475 -1.10 12.07 -0.96
C SER A 475 -1.71 10.68 -0.77
N THR A 476 -1.31 9.73 -1.62
CA THR A 476 -1.82 8.36 -1.57
C THR A 476 -0.79 7.33 -2.03
N LEU A 477 -0.91 6.12 -1.49
CA LEU A 477 -0.22 4.91 -1.94
C LEU A 477 -1.06 4.12 -2.97
N GLY A 478 -2.16 4.71 -3.47
CA GLY A 478 -3.10 4.16 -4.43
C GLY A 478 -4.55 4.43 -4.05
N THR A 479 -5.47 4.30 -5.00
CA THR A 479 -6.91 4.44 -4.75
C THR A 479 -7.51 3.13 -4.23
N LYS A 480 -8.66 3.23 -3.51
CA LYS A 480 -9.42 2.09 -3.00
C LYS A 480 -10.69 1.82 -3.80
N GLY A 481 -11.00 2.71 -4.74
CA GLY A 481 -12.18 2.61 -5.57
C GLY A 481 -11.99 1.79 -6.83
N GLY A 482 -13.03 1.06 -7.24
CA GLY A 482 -13.02 0.26 -8.44
C GLY A 482 -14.27 -0.61 -8.59
N PRO A 483 -14.28 -1.56 -9.55
CA PRO A 483 -15.36 -2.53 -9.67
C PRO A 483 -15.52 -3.35 -8.39
N ARG A 484 -16.79 -3.56 -7.99
CA ARG A 484 -17.14 -4.53 -6.94
C ARG A 484 -16.93 -5.94 -7.46
N THR A 485 -16.56 -6.81 -6.56
CA THR A 485 -16.37 -8.24 -6.84
C THR A 485 -17.09 -9.08 -5.81
N ASP A 486 -17.32 -10.34 -6.16
CA ASP A 486 -17.62 -11.38 -5.19
C ASP A 486 -16.35 -11.83 -4.43
N ALA A 487 -16.50 -12.86 -3.60
CA ALA A 487 -15.41 -13.44 -2.81
C ALA A 487 -14.27 -14.02 -3.67
N ASP A 488 -14.55 -14.49 -4.88
CA ASP A 488 -13.58 -15.05 -5.82
C ASP A 488 -12.92 -13.99 -6.73
N GLY A 489 -13.24 -12.72 -6.52
CA GLY A 489 -12.74 -11.62 -7.33
C GLY A 489 -13.46 -11.46 -8.67
N ALA A 490 -14.56 -12.19 -8.93
CA ALA A 490 -15.36 -12.00 -10.14
C ALA A 490 -16.12 -10.67 -10.06
N VAL A 491 -16.02 -9.87 -11.14
CA VAL A 491 -16.59 -8.51 -11.18
C VAL A 491 -18.11 -8.58 -11.30
N LEU A 492 -18.81 -7.75 -10.53
CA LEU A 492 -20.26 -7.63 -10.50
C LEU A 492 -20.74 -6.47 -11.38
N ASP A 493 -21.88 -6.66 -12.04
CA ASP A 493 -22.62 -5.62 -12.75
C ASP A 493 -23.48 -4.77 -11.77
N VAL A 494 -24.19 -3.78 -12.30
CA VAL A 494 -25.04 -2.87 -11.50
C VAL A 494 -26.27 -3.57 -10.87
N ASP A 495 -26.56 -4.80 -11.25
CA ASP A 495 -27.64 -5.63 -10.70
C ASP A 495 -27.10 -6.76 -9.78
N ASP A 496 -25.84 -6.63 -9.31
CA ASP A 496 -25.13 -7.61 -8.47
C ASP A 496 -24.90 -8.98 -9.11
N ARG A 497 -24.92 -9.06 -10.45
CA ARG A 497 -24.64 -10.30 -11.19
C ARG A 497 -23.19 -10.32 -11.68
N VAL A 498 -22.57 -11.49 -11.66
CA VAL A 498 -21.21 -11.65 -12.18
C VAL A 498 -21.18 -11.31 -13.69
N ILE A 499 -20.22 -10.46 -14.08
CA ILE A 499 -19.84 -10.28 -15.49
C ILE A 499 -18.96 -11.46 -15.89
N PRO A 500 -19.45 -12.40 -16.70
CA PRO A 500 -18.72 -13.64 -16.97
C PRO A 500 -17.37 -13.38 -17.64
N GLY A 501 -16.32 -14.08 -17.17
CA GLY A 501 -14.97 -13.94 -17.69
C GLY A 501 -14.23 -12.68 -17.27
N LEU A 502 -14.74 -11.90 -16.30
CA LEU A 502 -14.06 -10.70 -15.80
C LEU A 502 -13.79 -10.80 -14.29
N PHE A 503 -12.53 -10.59 -13.90
CA PHE A 503 -12.05 -10.62 -12.53
C PHE A 503 -11.25 -9.34 -12.21
N ALA A 504 -11.13 -9.00 -10.91
CA ALA A 504 -10.32 -7.87 -10.48
C ALA A 504 -9.63 -8.16 -9.13
N ALA A 505 -8.41 -7.63 -8.97
CA ALA A 505 -7.64 -7.73 -7.72
C ALA A 505 -6.70 -6.53 -7.53
N GLY A 506 -6.33 -6.25 -6.29
CA GLY A 506 -5.48 -5.11 -5.94
C GLY A 506 -6.20 -3.77 -6.04
N ASN A 507 -5.46 -2.67 -6.22
CA ASN A 507 -6.02 -1.32 -6.15
C ASN A 507 -7.03 -0.97 -7.27
N VAL A 508 -7.16 -1.80 -8.30
CA VAL A 508 -8.20 -1.60 -9.33
C VAL A 508 -9.57 -2.04 -8.84
N MET A 509 -9.67 -3.01 -7.93
CA MET A 509 -10.94 -3.45 -7.36
C MET A 509 -11.40 -2.54 -6.21
N ALA A 510 -12.69 -2.51 -5.93
CA ALA A 510 -13.22 -1.91 -4.70
C ALA A 510 -12.60 -2.63 -3.49
N ALA A 511 -11.83 -1.91 -2.68
CA ALA A 511 -11.07 -2.50 -1.58
C ALA A 511 -11.99 -3.31 -0.63
N PRO A 512 -11.68 -4.57 -0.34
CA PRO A 512 -12.50 -5.41 0.55
C PRO A 512 -12.54 -4.90 1.98
N THR A 513 -11.59 -4.05 2.35
CA THR A 513 -11.50 -3.41 3.68
C THR A 513 -12.12 -2.01 3.71
N GLY A 514 -12.92 -1.61 2.71
CA GLY A 514 -13.58 -0.31 2.68
C GLY A 514 -12.60 0.86 2.85
N MET A 515 -12.88 1.78 3.79
CA MET A 515 -11.96 2.89 4.11
C MET A 515 -10.81 2.50 5.04
N VAL A 516 -10.85 1.31 5.63
CA VAL A 516 -9.94 0.87 6.69
C VAL A 516 -8.54 0.61 6.17
N TYR A 517 -7.56 0.90 7.03
CA TYR A 517 -6.19 0.42 6.92
C TYR A 517 -5.85 -0.29 8.24
N GLY A 518 -6.02 -1.60 8.30
CA GLY A 518 -5.96 -2.38 9.55
C GLY A 518 -4.58 -2.41 10.20
N GLY A 519 -3.52 -2.49 9.41
CA GLY A 519 -2.14 -2.57 9.87
C GLY A 519 -1.15 -2.36 8.73
N ALA A 520 0.14 -2.38 9.04
CA ALA A 520 1.18 -2.26 8.02
C ALA A 520 1.00 -3.36 6.96
N GLY A 521 0.83 -2.94 5.70
CA GLY A 521 0.57 -3.87 4.59
C GLY A 521 -0.90 -4.14 4.27
N GLY A 522 -1.84 -3.36 4.81
CA GLY A 522 -3.27 -3.46 4.49
C GLY A 522 -3.63 -3.21 3.02
N THR A 523 -2.68 -2.77 2.20
CA THR A 523 -2.79 -2.70 0.73
C THR A 523 -2.38 -4.02 0.08
N LEU A 524 -1.24 -4.59 0.48
CA LEU A 524 -0.68 -5.77 -0.17
C LEU A 524 -1.29 -7.08 0.33
N GLY A 525 -1.74 -7.15 1.57
CA GLY A 525 -2.47 -8.31 2.08
C GLY A 525 -3.67 -8.65 1.21
N PRO A 526 -4.66 -7.74 1.06
CA PRO A 526 -5.78 -7.95 0.15
C PRO A 526 -5.36 -8.16 -1.32
N ALA A 527 -4.30 -7.49 -1.79
CA ALA A 527 -3.82 -7.67 -3.16
C ALA A 527 -3.33 -9.10 -3.44
N LEU A 528 -2.60 -9.71 -2.50
CA LEU A 528 -2.16 -11.11 -2.60
C LEU A 528 -3.33 -12.08 -2.48
N VAL A 529 -4.22 -11.88 -1.48
CA VAL A 529 -5.37 -12.76 -1.24
C VAL A 529 -6.32 -12.79 -2.44
N PHE A 530 -6.76 -11.62 -2.90
CA PHE A 530 -7.69 -11.55 -4.03
C PHE A 530 -7.00 -11.82 -5.37
N GLY A 531 -5.70 -11.56 -5.50
CA GLY A 531 -4.91 -12.04 -6.64
C GLY A 531 -4.91 -13.56 -6.74
N TYR A 532 -4.63 -14.24 -5.61
CA TYR A 532 -4.66 -15.69 -5.51
C TYR A 532 -6.06 -16.28 -5.86
N ARG A 533 -7.13 -15.72 -5.26
CA ARG A 533 -8.51 -16.17 -5.52
C ARG A 533 -8.93 -15.91 -6.97
N ALA A 534 -8.73 -14.71 -7.49
CA ALA A 534 -9.09 -14.35 -8.86
C ALA A 534 -8.34 -15.20 -9.89
N GLY A 535 -7.06 -15.49 -9.67
CA GLY A 535 -6.28 -16.36 -10.55
C GLY A 535 -6.83 -17.79 -10.60
N ARG A 536 -7.12 -18.39 -9.45
CA ARG A 536 -7.76 -19.72 -9.36
C ARG A 536 -9.13 -19.75 -9.99
N ALA A 537 -9.95 -18.73 -9.72
CA ALA A 537 -11.30 -18.65 -10.28
C ALA A 537 -11.27 -18.48 -11.81
N ALA A 538 -10.37 -17.63 -12.31
CA ALA A 538 -10.21 -17.43 -13.75
C ALA A 538 -9.69 -18.68 -14.49
N ALA A 539 -8.89 -19.53 -13.83
CA ALA A 539 -8.38 -20.76 -14.44
C ALA A 539 -9.44 -21.86 -14.61
N ARG A 540 -10.55 -21.81 -13.85
CA ARG A 540 -11.61 -22.81 -13.94
C ARG A 540 -12.33 -22.70 -15.28
N THR A 541 -12.50 -23.82 -15.99
CA THR A 541 -13.32 -23.86 -17.21
C THR A 541 -14.78 -23.61 -16.89
N ALA A 542 -15.46 -22.86 -17.75
CA ALA A 542 -16.90 -22.66 -17.64
C ALA A 542 -17.60 -24.05 -17.70
N GLY A 543 -18.09 -24.54 -16.58
CA GLY A 543 -18.76 -25.84 -16.45
C GLY A 543 -18.20 -26.80 -15.41
N SER A 544 -17.07 -26.48 -14.75
CA SER A 544 -16.63 -27.22 -13.57
C SER A 544 -17.46 -26.77 -12.35
N PRO A 545 -18.19 -27.69 -11.67
CA PRO A 545 -18.93 -27.31 -10.46
C PRO A 545 -17.95 -26.78 -9.41
N SER A 546 -18.32 -25.73 -8.69
CA SER A 546 -17.65 -25.34 -7.45
C SER A 546 -17.66 -26.55 -6.53
N GLU A 547 -16.49 -27.10 -6.17
CA GLU A 547 -16.44 -27.97 -4.99
C GLU A 547 -16.93 -27.15 -3.81
N PRO A 548 -17.98 -27.60 -3.09
CA PRO A 548 -18.37 -26.92 -1.86
C PRO A 548 -17.21 -27.06 -0.89
N ASP A 549 -16.81 -25.94 -0.27
CA ASP A 549 -15.84 -25.91 0.83
C ASP A 549 -16.21 -27.04 1.79
N GLY A 550 -15.29 -28.00 1.95
CA GLY A 550 -15.53 -29.23 2.71
C GLY A 550 -15.76 -28.97 4.19
N ILE A 551 -17.02 -28.74 4.55
CA ILE A 551 -17.48 -28.94 5.94
C ILE A 551 -17.60 -30.44 6.12
N LEU A 552 -16.55 -31.07 6.65
CA LEU A 552 -16.64 -32.40 7.26
C LEU A 552 -17.57 -32.29 8.48
N MET A 553 -18.85 -32.55 8.25
CA MET A 553 -19.75 -32.88 9.37
C MET A 553 -19.42 -34.30 9.83
N GLU A 554 -18.77 -34.42 10.98
CA GLU A 554 -18.71 -35.70 11.68
C GLU A 554 -20.13 -36.16 12.04
N PRO A 555 -20.48 -37.44 11.86
CA PRO A 555 -21.79 -37.94 12.21
C PRO A 555 -21.90 -38.00 13.74
N THR A 556 -22.85 -37.22 14.29
CA THR A 556 -23.31 -37.41 15.68
C THR A 556 -23.90 -38.79 15.80
N SER A 557 -23.21 -39.67 16.52
CA SER A 557 -23.75 -40.93 17.02
C SER A 557 -24.76 -40.65 18.14
N VAL A 558 -25.92 -41.25 18.01
CA VAL A 558 -27.02 -41.36 18.97
C VAL A 558 -26.61 -41.86 20.33
#